data_d5e0148259edd1259833c40c94b10e98
#
_entry.id   d5e0148259edd1259833c40c94b10e98
#
_cell.length_a   1.000
_cell.length_b   1.000
_cell.length_c   1.000
_cell.angle_alpha   90.00
_cell.angle_beta   90.00
_cell.angle_gamma   90.00
#
_symmetry.space_group_name_H-M   'P 1'
#
loop_
_entity.id
_entity.type
_entity.pdbx_description
1 polymer ?
#
loop_
_entity_poly.entity_id
_entity_poly.type
_entity_poly.pdbx_seq_one_letter_code
_entity_poly.pdbx_strand_id
1 'polypeptide(L)'
;MFLELREQLAAKQFGVSVLGTRRYQVGEEHHIWEANMIEVSNLTKKYGDHIAVDHLSFRVEKGQIYGFLGPNGAGKSTTMNIITGYLAATEGTVTIDGKDVQKDPEEAKRAIGYLPELPPLYVDMTVREYLEFVAELKKVPKKERKQQIDDVMGMTQITDMQQRLIKNLSKGYRQRVGLAQAILGYPEVIILDEPTVGLDPKQIIEIRDLIRKLGENHTVILSSHILSEVSAVCDHIMIIAHGKLVASDSPENLQKLMSGSMELSLEVKGSAAAVKTALQEIPQIDRIEENTEAPKDIAKLKVISKENADVREQVFYALAEAKLPVLEMTHAEKSLEDIFLELTEDVAPTQPEKRKLFSKHKKAEAAETVTTKEAE
;
A
#
# COMPACT_ATOMS: atom_id res chain seq x y z
N MET A 1 -3.72 -20.24 -13.04
CA MET A 1 -3.48 -20.06 -11.58
C MET A 1 -3.65 -18.61 -11.13
N PHE A 2 -2.88 -17.62 -11.66
CA PHE A 2 -3.03 -16.20 -11.28
C PHE A 2 -4.35 -15.56 -11.71
N LEU A 3 -4.88 -15.89 -12.89
CA LEU A 3 -6.20 -15.42 -13.33
C LEU A 3 -7.33 -15.97 -12.44
N GLU A 4 -7.24 -17.22 -12.04
CA GLU A 4 -8.20 -17.85 -11.12
C GLU A 4 -8.15 -17.24 -9.70
N LEU A 5 -6.95 -16.90 -9.21
CA LEU A 5 -6.78 -16.22 -7.92
C LEU A 5 -7.41 -14.82 -7.95
N ARG A 6 -7.25 -14.09 -9.05
CA ARG A 6 -7.86 -12.78 -9.29
C ARG A 6 -9.40 -12.86 -9.33
N GLU A 7 -9.96 -13.88 -10.00
CA GLU A 7 -11.40 -14.10 -10.04
C GLU A 7 -11.95 -14.54 -8.68
N GLN A 8 -11.21 -15.34 -7.91
CA GLN A 8 -11.60 -15.75 -6.56
C GLN A 8 -11.55 -14.60 -5.55
N LEU A 9 -10.55 -13.69 -5.65
CA LEU A 9 -10.48 -12.49 -4.82
C LEU A 9 -11.62 -11.51 -5.15
N ALA A 10 -11.89 -11.30 -6.42
CA ALA A 10 -13.01 -10.46 -6.86
C ALA A 10 -14.37 -11.06 -6.47
N ALA A 11 -14.55 -12.36 -6.59
CA ALA A 11 -15.79 -13.08 -6.23
C ALA A 11 -16.07 -13.03 -4.71
N LYS A 12 -15.06 -13.14 -3.86
CA LYS A 12 -15.21 -13.00 -2.40
C LYS A 12 -15.62 -11.59 -1.99
N GLN A 13 -15.10 -10.57 -2.65
CA GLN A 13 -15.34 -9.18 -2.30
C GLN A 13 -16.75 -8.70 -2.68
N PHE A 14 -17.38 -9.30 -3.71
CA PHE A 14 -18.70 -8.89 -4.21
C PHE A 14 -19.83 -9.89 -3.92
N GLY A 15 -19.58 -10.98 -3.18
CA GLY A 15 -20.60 -11.97 -2.82
C GLY A 15 -21.26 -12.68 -4.01
N VAL A 16 -20.61 -12.70 -5.18
CA VAL A 16 -21.12 -13.36 -6.37
C VAL A 16 -20.57 -14.79 -6.43
N SER A 17 -21.36 -15.73 -5.94
CA SER A 17 -21.11 -17.15 -6.15
C SER A 17 -21.46 -17.51 -7.60
N VAL A 18 -20.44 -17.81 -8.40
CA VAL A 18 -20.62 -18.44 -9.71
C VAL A 18 -20.66 -19.94 -9.49
N LEU A 19 -21.82 -20.46 -9.15
CA LEU A 19 -22.20 -21.87 -9.40
C LEU A 19 -23.72 -22.07 -9.17
N GLY A 20 -24.40 -22.41 -10.25
CA GLY A 20 -25.56 -23.28 -10.26
C GLY A 20 -26.86 -22.78 -9.61
N THR A 21 -27.78 -22.29 -10.44
CA THR A 21 -29.24 -22.24 -10.22
C THR A 21 -29.77 -23.13 -9.09
N ARG A 22 -29.99 -22.57 -7.92
CA ARG A 22 -31.04 -22.96 -6.98
C ARG A 22 -31.53 -21.73 -6.23
N ARG A 23 -32.79 -21.33 -6.49
CA ARG A 23 -33.52 -20.34 -5.69
C ARG A 23 -33.69 -20.90 -4.29
N TYR A 24 -33.07 -20.27 -3.29
CA TYR A 24 -33.49 -20.38 -1.91
C TYR A 24 -34.16 -19.07 -1.50
N GLN A 25 -35.39 -19.18 -1.02
CA GLN A 25 -36.05 -18.10 -0.28
C GLN A 25 -35.23 -17.90 1.00
N VAL A 26 -34.61 -16.73 1.11
CA VAL A 26 -33.91 -16.29 2.32
C VAL A 26 -34.95 -15.55 3.15
N GLY A 27 -35.27 -16.10 4.33
CA GLY A 27 -35.99 -15.40 5.37
C GLY A 27 -35.29 -14.10 5.76
N GLU A 28 -36.07 -13.09 6.10
CA GLU A 28 -35.60 -11.79 6.59
C GLU A 28 -34.88 -11.97 7.93
N GLU A 29 -33.57 -12.25 7.91
CA GLU A 29 -32.69 -11.96 9.02
C GLU A 29 -32.14 -10.55 8.83
N HIS A 30 -32.54 -9.65 9.69
CA HIS A 30 -31.95 -8.33 9.82
C HIS A 30 -30.47 -8.50 10.23
N HIS A 31 -29.57 -8.68 9.27
CA HIS A 31 -28.18 -8.34 9.45
C HIS A 31 -28.12 -6.83 9.69
N ILE A 32 -27.75 -6.42 10.89
CA ILE A 32 -27.32 -5.06 11.18
C ILE A 32 -26.09 -4.85 10.28
N TRP A 33 -26.28 -4.19 9.15
CA TRP A 33 -25.19 -3.75 8.28
C TRP A 33 -24.39 -2.75 9.10
N GLU A 34 -23.18 -3.11 9.51
CA GLU A 34 -22.22 -2.12 9.98
C GLU A 34 -22.09 -1.09 8.87
N ALA A 35 -22.44 0.16 9.18
CA ALA A 35 -22.55 1.21 8.16
C ALA A 35 -21.16 1.46 7.56
N ASN A 36 -21.03 1.24 6.25
CA ASN A 36 -19.81 1.59 5.52
C ASN A 36 -19.53 3.07 5.73
N MET A 37 -18.36 3.40 6.23
CA MET A 37 -17.94 4.78 6.45
C MET A 37 -17.57 5.47 5.15
N ILE A 38 -16.91 4.75 4.23
CA ILE A 38 -16.59 5.22 2.88
C ILE A 38 -16.97 4.14 1.89
N GLU A 39 -17.67 4.52 0.83
CA GLU A 39 -17.93 3.65 -0.30
C GLU A 39 -17.46 4.31 -1.60
N VAL A 40 -16.63 3.61 -2.34
CA VAL A 40 -16.12 4.01 -3.65
C VAL A 40 -16.62 3.01 -4.67
N SER A 41 -17.35 3.49 -5.69
CA SER A 41 -18.01 2.65 -6.69
C SER A 41 -17.60 3.06 -8.10
N ASN A 42 -16.94 2.15 -8.82
CA ASN A 42 -16.49 2.29 -10.21
C ASN A 42 -15.75 3.60 -10.51
N LEU A 43 -14.92 4.04 -9.57
CA LEU A 43 -14.22 5.30 -9.64
C LEU A 43 -13.21 5.30 -10.78
N THR A 44 -13.37 6.26 -11.71
CA THR A 44 -12.44 6.44 -12.83
C THR A 44 -11.98 7.88 -12.89
N LYS A 45 -10.68 8.09 -13.10
CA LYS A 45 -10.08 9.40 -13.37
C LYS A 45 -9.18 9.38 -14.58
N LYS A 46 -9.53 10.20 -15.56
CA LYS A 46 -8.78 10.40 -16.80
C LYS A 46 -8.17 11.80 -16.86
N TYR A 47 -6.94 11.89 -17.33
CA TYR A 47 -6.24 13.13 -17.66
C TYR A 47 -5.83 13.07 -19.15
N GLY A 48 -6.67 13.60 -20.04
CA GLY A 48 -6.53 13.35 -21.47
C GLY A 48 -6.63 11.85 -21.75
N ASP A 49 -5.61 11.29 -22.40
CA ASP A 49 -5.54 9.86 -22.73
C ASP A 49 -5.01 8.98 -21.60
N HIS A 50 -4.52 9.59 -20.52
CA HIS A 50 -3.97 8.85 -19.37
C HIS A 50 -5.06 8.53 -18.34
N ILE A 51 -5.24 7.25 -18.03
CA ILE A 51 -6.15 6.77 -16.99
C ILE A 51 -5.33 6.61 -15.70
N ALA A 52 -5.56 7.51 -14.74
CA ALA A 52 -4.86 7.50 -13.46
C ALA A 52 -5.55 6.60 -12.42
N VAL A 53 -6.88 6.45 -12.50
CA VAL A 53 -7.70 5.54 -11.71
C VAL A 53 -8.68 4.86 -12.65
N ASP A 54 -8.78 3.53 -12.60
CA ASP A 54 -9.49 2.71 -13.55
C ASP A 54 -10.50 1.78 -12.85
N HIS A 55 -11.78 2.18 -12.82
CA HIS A 55 -12.92 1.43 -12.27
C HIS A 55 -12.69 0.93 -10.83
N LEU A 56 -12.06 1.76 -9.99
CA LEU A 56 -11.74 1.40 -8.61
C LEU A 56 -13.02 1.31 -7.77
N SER A 57 -13.19 0.19 -7.07
CA SER A 57 -14.33 -0.03 -6.16
C SER A 57 -13.83 -0.67 -4.87
N PHE A 58 -14.19 -0.08 -3.73
CA PHE A 58 -13.88 -0.60 -2.39
C PHE A 58 -14.77 0.05 -1.33
N ARG A 59 -14.74 -0.55 -0.14
CA ARG A 59 -15.44 -0.06 1.05
C ARG A 59 -14.49 0.04 2.22
N VAL A 60 -14.73 1.01 3.09
CA VAL A 60 -14.01 1.22 4.35
C VAL A 60 -15.02 1.16 5.47
N GLU A 61 -14.84 0.24 6.39
CA GLU A 61 -15.71 0.06 7.55
C GLU A 61 -15.38 1.08 8.64
N LYS A 62 -16.38 1.40 9.47
CA LYS A 62 -16.22 2.36 10.56
C LYS A 62 -15.26 1.84 11.63
N GLY A 63 -14.33 2.71 12.09
CA GLY A 63 -13.44 2.41 13.23
C GLY A 63 -12.26 1.52 12.90
N GLN A 64 -11.91 1.36 11.61
CA GLN A 64 -10.73 0.60 11.17
C GLN A 64 -9.66 1.50 10.55
N ILE A 65 -8.44 1.01 10.54
CA ILE A 65 -7.30 1.66 9.88
C ILE A 65 -7.02 0.94 8.56
N TYR A 66 -7.24 1.62 7.44
CA TYR A 66 -6.99 1.11 6.10
C TYR A 66 -5.70 1.66 5.51
N GLY A 67 -4.85 0.77 5.02
CA GLY A 67 -3.64 1.10 4.28
C GLY A 67 -3.87 1.08 2.77
N PHE A 68 -3.57 2.19 2.10
CA PHE A 68 -3.65 2.33 0.64
C PHE A 68 -2.24 2.24 0.06
N LEU A 69 -1.81 1.03 -0.30
CA LEU A 69 -0.45 0.71 -0.71
C LEU A 69 -0.31 0.67 -2.23
N GLY A 70 0.79 1.18 -2.75
CA GLY A 70 1.10 1.09 -4.17
C GLY A 70 2.34 1.88 -4.56
N PRO A 71 2.98 1.57 -5.70
CA PRO A 71 4.12 2.33 -6.19
C PRO A 71 3.76 3.79 -6.54
N ASN A 72 4.77 4.62 -6.76
CA ASN A 72 4.55 5.97 -7.23
C ASN A 72 3.87 5.95 -8.60
N GLY A 73 2.85 6.80 -8.78
CA GLY A 73 2.04 6.80 -10.00
C GLY A 73 0.92 5.75 -10.06
N ALA A 74 0.73 4.92 -9.02
CA ALA A 74 -0.34 3.91 -8.98
C ALA A 74 -1.76 4.48 -8.90
N GLY A 75 -1.93 5.79 -8.64
CA GLY A 75 -3.23 6.44 -8.50
C GLY A 75 -3.63 6.77 -7.06
N LYS A 76 -2.79 6.51 -6.04
CA LYS A 76 -3.08 6.74 -4.61
C LYS A 76 -3.55 8.15 -4.32
N SER A 77 -2.69 9.15 -4.52
CA SER A 77 -3.03 10.57 -4.21
C SER A 77 -4.17 11.11 -5.08
N THR A 78 -4.32 10.61 -6.33
CA THR A 78 -5.48 10.93 -7.17
C THR A 78 -6.77 10.43 -6.52
N THR A 79 -6.78 9.20 -6.02
CA THR A 79 -7.93 8.60 -5.32
C THR A 79 -8.22 9.37 -4.03
N MET A 80 -7.21 9.67 -3.21
CA MET A 80 -7.39 10.46 -1.98
C MET A 80 -7.96 11.85 -2.26
N ASN A 81 -7.47 12.53 -3.31
CA ASN A 81 -7.98 13.84 -3.71
C ASN A 81 -9.45 13.80 -4.19
N ILE A 82 -9.89 12.66 -4.76
CA ILE A 82 -11.30 12.50 -5.15
C ILE A 82 -12.16 12.24 -3.90
N ILE A 83 -11.72 11.35 -3.00
CA ILE A 83 -12.44 11.05 -1.74
C ILE A 83 -12.62 12.31 -0.89
N THR A 84 -11.59 13.17 -0.82
CA THR A 84 -11.64 14.43 -0.07
C THR A 84 -12.42 15.55 -0.78
N GLY A 85 -12.92 15.29 -2.00
CA GLY A 85 -13.65 16.26 -2.80
C GLY A 85 -12.78 17.43 -3.30
N TYR A 86 -11.46 17.27 -3.33
CA TYR A 86 -10.54 18.23 -3.93
C TYR A 86 -10.53 18.09 -5.46
N LEU A 87 -10.72 16.88 -5.97
CA LEU A 87 -10.72 16.56 -7.38
C LEU A 87 -12.01 15.84 -7.76
N ALA A 88 -12.66 16.24 -8.86
CA ALA A 88 -13.81 15.53 -9.38
C ALA A 88 -13.40 14.23 -10.09
N ALA A 89 -14.18 13.16 -9.90
CA ALA A 89 -14.07 11.94 -10.69
C ALA A 89 -14.48 12.19 -12.15
N THR A 90 -13.97 11.38 -13.08
CA THR A 90 -14.46 11.33 -14.46
C THR A 90 -15.72 10.49 -14.53
N GLU A 91 -15.72 9.33 -13.83
CA GLU A 91 -16.85 8.41 -13.72
C GLU A 91 -16.85 7.78 -12.32
N GLY A 92 -18.00 7.23 -11.90
CA GLY A 92 -18.16 6.60 -10.60
C GLY A 92 -18.57 7.57 -9.50
N THR A 93 -18.73 7.04 -8.29
CA THR A 93 -19.22 7.78 -7.12
C THR A 93 -18.41 7.48 -5.87
N VAL A 94 -18.34 8.46 -4.97
CA VAL A 94 -17.76 8.31 -3.63
C VAL A 94 -18.78 8.82 -2.62
N THR A 95 -19.08 8.02 -1.61
CA THR A 95 -19.91 8.44 -0.47
C THR A 95 -19.14 8.32 0.83
N ILE A 96 -19.40 9.25 1.75
CA ILE A 96 -18.82 9.27 3.10
C ILE A 96 -19.97 9.41 4.07
N ASP A 97 -20.10 8.44 4.99
CA ASP A 97 -21.25 8.33 5.89
C ASP A 97 -22.60 8.50 5.13
N GLY A 98 -22.70 7.83 3.97
CA GLY A 98 -23.87 7.89 3.09
C GLY A 98 -24.04 9.21 2.29
N LYS A 99 -23.13 10.20 2.44
CA LYS A 99 -23.17 11.48 1.72
C LYS A 99 -22.29 11.42 0.48
N ASP A 100 -22.88 11.71 -0.68
CA ASP A 100 -22.15 11.77 -1.95
C ASP A 100 -21.22 12.99 -1.98
N VAL A 101 -19.94 12.77 -2.19
CA VAL A 101 -18.90 13.83 -2.16
C VAL A 101 -19.13 14.91 -3.23
N GLN A 102 -19.80 14.59 -4.32
CA GLN A 102 -20.10 15.55 -5.40
C GLN A 102 -21.44 16.24 -5.22
N LYS A 103 -22.46 15.54 -4.69
CA LYS A 103 -23.81 16.11 -4.50
C LYS A 103 -23.95 16.87 -3.19
N ASP A 104 -23.35 16.34 -2.12
CA ASP A 104 -23.43 16.89 -0.75
C ASP A 104 -22.02 17.26 -0.21
N PRO A 105 -21.23 18.09 -0.94
CA PRO A 105 -19.80 18.29 -0.65
C PRO A 105 -19.52 18.91 0.72
N GLU A 106 -20.38 19.79 1.21
CA GLU A 106 -20.23 20.44 2.52
C GLU A 106 -20.38 19.45 3.68
N GLU A 107 -21.36 18.54 3.58
CA GLU A 107 -21.63 17.52 4.60
C GLU A 107 -20.54 16.45 4.58
N ALA A 108 -20.19 15.93 3.41
CA ALA A 108 -19.13 14.96 3.25
C ALA A 108 -17.77 15.47 3.77
N LYS A 109 -17.41 16.74 3.44
CA LYS A 109 -16.15 17.36 3.89
C LYS A 109 -16.10 17.60 5.40
N ARG A 110 -17.24 17.81 6.07
CA ARG A 110 -17.25 17.95 7.54
C ARG A 110 -16.84 16.69 8.27
N ALA A 111 -17.15 15.53 7.68
CA ALA A 111 -16.78 14.24 8.25
C ALA A 111 -15.29 13.91 8.06
N ILE A 112 -14.54 14.70 7.25
CA ILE A 112 -13.15 14.38 6.87
C ILE A 112 -12.16 15.33 7.52
N GLY A 113 -11.09 14.73 8.05
CA GLY A 113 -9.80 15.39 8.30
C GLY A 113 -8.78 14.92 7.27
N TYR A 114 -8.12 15.84 6.58
CA TYR A 114 -7.18 15.49 5.52
C TYR A 114 -5.79 16.06 5.77
N LEU A 115 -4.78 15.21 5.69
CA LEU A 115 -3.37 15.55 5.65
C LEU A 115 -2.83 15.16 4.27
N PRO A 116 -2.60 16.11 3.36
CA PRO A 116 -1.91 15.83 2.10
C PRO A 116 -0.41 15.61 2.34
N GLU A 117 0.27 14.96 1.39
CA GLU A 117 1.74 14.70 1.43
C GLU A 117 2.54 15.97 1.77
N LEU A 118 2.16 17.11 1.19
CA LEU A 118 2.71 18.43 1.48
C LEU A 118 1.63 19.31 2.12
N PRO A 119 1.59 19.42 3.46
CA PRO A 119 0.59 20.23 4.14
C PRO A 119 0.67 21.72 3.73
N PRO A 120 -0.42 22.33 3.27
CA PRO A 120 -0.46 23.75 2.86
C PRO A 120 -0.53 24.67 4.08
N LEU A 121 0.56 24.78 4.84
CA LEU A 121 0.62 25.56 6.07
C LEU A 121 0.88 27.04 5.81
N TYR A 122 0.24 27.91 6.58
CA TYR A 122 0.56 29.36 6.58
C TYR A 122 1.83 29.60 7.39
N VAL A 123 2.96 29.62 6.70
CA VAL A 123 4.31 29.56 7.30
C VAL A 123 4.69 30.80 8.14
N ASP A 124 4.04 31.95 7.94
CA ASP A 124 4.23 33.18 8.66
C ASP A 124 3.37 33.31 9.94
N MET A 125 2.52 32.33 10.21
CA MET A 125 1.79 32.20 11.47
C MET A 125 2.57 31.35 12.47
N THR A 126 2.32 31.56 13.76
CA THR A 126 2.72 30.62 14.82
C THR A 126 1.82 29.37 14.72
N VAL A 127 2.26 28.27 15.34
CA VAL A 127 1.47 27.03 15.37
C VAL A 127 0.08 27.28 15.98
N ARG A 128 -0.01 28.02 17.08
CA ARG A 128 -1.28 28.32 17.75
C ARG A 128 -2.18 29.20 16.88
N GLU A 129 -1.69 30.30 16.33
CA GLU A 129 -2.47 31.16 15.43
C GLU A 129 -3.02 30.39 14.24
N TYR A 130 -2.22 29.51 13.67
CA TYR A 130 -2.64 28.67 12.56
C TYR A 130 -3.77 27.71 12.95
N LEU A 131 -3.65 27.03 14.10
CA LEU A 131 -4.69 26.12 14.57
C LEU A 131 -5.97 26.87 14.99
N GLU A 132 -5.88 28.08 15.53
CA GLU A 132 -7.03 28.96 15.80
C GLU A 132 -7.75 29.33 14.50
N PHE A 133 -6.99 29.70 13.47
CA PHE A 133 -7.53 29.99 12.15
C PHE A 133 -8.24 28.75 11.53
N VAL A 134 -7.61 27.58 11.62
CA VAL A 134 -8.20 26.33 11.14
C VAL A 134 -9.49 25.97 11.91
N ALA A 135 -9.48 26.13 13.24
CA ALA A 135 -10.67 25.90 14.07
C ALA A 135 -11.84 26.81 13.66
N GLU A 136 -11.55 28.04 13.23
CA GLU A 136 -12.56 28.96 12.73
C GLU A 136 -13.12 28.51 11.37
N LEU A 137 -12.25 28.13 10.44
CA LEU A 137 -12.64 27.59 9.12
C LEU A 137 -13.49 26.34 9.24
N LYS A 138 -13.13 25.42 10.14
CA LYS A 138 -13.89 24.20 10.44
C LYS A 138 -15.17 24.45 11.24
N LYS A 139 -15.48 25.71 11.56
CA LYS A 139 -16.66 26.13 12.32
C LYS A 139 -16.75 25.50 13.72
N VAL A 140 -15.59 25.19 14.34
CA VAL A 140 -15.55 24.71 15.73
C VAL A 140 -16.17 25.77 16.65
N PRO A 141 -17.08 25.39 17.57
CA PRO A 141 -17.73 26.34 18.49
C PRO A 141 -16.69 27.13 19.33
N LYS A 142 -16.83 28.43 19.43
CA LYS A 142 -15.86 29.29 20.15
C LYS A 142 -15.51 28.80 21.57
N LYS A 143 -16.48 28.21 22.26
CA LYS A 143 -16.31 27.70 23.63
C LYS A 143 -15.38 26.49 23.67
N GLU A 144 -15.29 25.72 22.60
CA GLU A 144 -14.55 24.48 22.51
C GLU A 144 -13.17 24.65 21.85
N ARG A 145 -12.97 25.73 21.07
CA ARG A 145 -11.75 25.93 20.25
C ARG A 145 -10.47 25.79 21.06
N LYS A 146 -10.39 26.49 22.20
CA LYS A 146 -9.19 26.46 23.05
C LYS A 146 -8.87 25.05 23.51
N GLN A 147 -9.87 24.34 24.03
CA GLN A 147 -9.68 22.97 24.52
C GLN A 147 -9.28 22.03 23.38
N GLN A 148 -9.97 22.04 22.26
CA GLN A 148 -9.66 21.18 21.13
C GLN A 148 -8.27 21.47 20.55
N ILE A 149 -7.83 22.74 20.49
CA ILE A 149 -6.49 23.11 20.05
C ILE A 149 -5.43 22.57 21.02
N ASP A 150 -5.63 22.73 22.32
CA ASP A 150 -4.71 22.23 23.34
C ASP A 150 -4.63 20.69 23.27
N ASP A 151 -5.76 20.01 23.09
CA ASP A 151 -5.83 18.55 22.96
C ASP A 151 -5.08 18.05 21.71
N VAL A 152 -5.35 18.61 20.53
CA VAL A 152 -4.68 18.17 19.29
C VAL A 152 -3.18 18.51 19.30
N MET A 153 -2.76 19.63 19.92
CA MET A 153 -1.34 19.92 20.11
C MET A 153 -0.67 18.91 21.04
N GLY A 154 -1.38 18.47 22.08
CA GLY A 154 -0.91 17.41 22.98
C GLY A 154 -0.78 16.07 22.27
N MET A 155 -1.82 15.64 21.52
CA MET A 155 -1.81 14.40 20.75
C MET A 155 -0.66 14.36 19.73
N THR A 156 -0.43 15.45 19.00
CA THR A 156 0.61 15.55 17.97
C THR A 156 1.98 15.95 18.50
N GLN A 157 2.11 16.16 19.82
CA GLN A 157 3.36 16.50 20.51
C GLN A 157 4.03 17.77 19.95
N ILE A 158 3.26 18.85 19.79
CA ILE A 158 3.73 20.17 19.31
C ILE A 158 3.45 21.31 20.29
N THR A 159 3.05 20.99 21.50
CA THR A 159 2.70 22.00 22.54
C THR A 159 3.86 22.93 22.86
N ASP A 160 5.10 22.42 22.88
CA ASP A 160 6.33 23.16 23.08
C ASP A 160 6.65 24.15 21.96
N MET A 161 6.10 23.91 20.75
CA MET A 161 6.29 24.73 19.56
C MET A 161 5.17 25.74 19.31
N GLN A 162 4.15 25.82 20.17
CA GLN A 162 2.92 26.59 19.93
C GLN A 162 3.12 28.07 19.56
N GLN A 163 4.17 28.70 20.09
CA GLN A 163 4.51 30.11 19.85
C GLN A 163 5.54 30.29 18.73
N ARG A 164 6.03 29.20 18.14
CA ARG A 164 7.05 29.29 17.10
C ARG A 164 6.40 29.47 15.73
N LEU A 165 7.01 30.31 14.89
CA LEU A 165 6.58 30.47 13.49
C LEU A 165 6.77 29.14 12.73
N ILE A 166 5.78 28.75 11.95
CA ILE A 166 5.78 27.48 11.20
C ILE A 166 6.97 27.40 10.23
N LYS A 167 7.40 28.51 9.63
CA LYS A 167 8.59 28.55 8.76
C LYS A 167 9.89 28.11 9.47
N ASN A 168 9.95 28.25 10.77
CA ASN A 168 11.13 27.92 11.59
C ASN A 168 11.08 26.49 12.15
N LEU A 169 10.07 25.71 11.79
CA LEU A 169 9.92 24.31 12.19
C LEU A 169 10.67 23.37 11.24
N SER A 170 11.17 22.25 11.77
CA SER A 170 11.65 21.14 10.96
C SER A 170 10.52 20.53 10.13
N LYS A 171 10.87 19.72 9.11
CA LYS A 171 9.87 19.01 8.29
C LYS A 171 8.94 18.16 9.16
N GLY A 172 9.48 17.41 10.14
CA GLY A 172 8.69 16.57 11.04
C GLY A 172 7.70 17.37 11.90
N TYR A 173 8.12 18.52 12.44
CA TYR A 173 7.19 19.38 13.17
C TYR A 173 6.10 19.98 12.27
N ARG A 174 6.42 20.37 11.03
CA ARG A 174 5.39 20.82 10.07
C ARG A 174 4.40 19.70 9.73
N GLN A 175 4.85 18.46 9.59
CA GLN A 175 3.98 17.31 9.39
C GLN A 175 3.03 17.11 10.57
N ARG A 176 3.53 17.24 11.81
CA ARG A 176 2.70 17.18 13.03
C ARG A 176 1.69 18.32 13.13
N VAL A 177 2.05 19.54 12.69
CA VAL A 177 1.09 20.66 12.59
C VAL A 177 0.00 20.36 11.57
N GLY A 178 0.36 19.79 10.40
CA GLY A 178 -0.60 19.34 9.40
C GLY A 178 -1.52 18.24 9.93
N LEU A 179 -0.98 17.31 10.72
CA LEU A 179 -1.78 16.26 11.37
C LEU A 179 -2.72 16.84 12.43
N ALA A 180 -2.26 17.79 13.26
CA ALA A 180 -3.10 18.52 14.20
C ALA A 180 -4.27 19.23 13.49
N GLN A 181 -4.00 19.88 12.35
CA GLN A 181 -5.03 20.46 11.49
C GLN A 181 -6.05 19.41 11.02
N ALA A 182 -5.60 18.22 10.61
CA ALA A 182 -6.48 17.16 10.15
C ALA A 182 -7.42 16.68 11.26
N ILE A 183 -6.90 16.45 12.46
CA ILE A 183 -7.63 15.94 13.63
C ILE A 183 -8.58 16.99 14.23
N LEU A 184 -8.25 18.29 14.13
CA LEU A 184 -9.03 19.38 14.74
C LEU A 184 -10.47 19.35 14.26
N GLY A 185 -11.43 19.41 15.20
CA GLY A 185 -12.86 19.24 14.95
C GLY A 185 -13.32 17.80 15.09
N TYR A 186 -12.46 16.87 15.41
CA TYR A 186 -12.74 15.43 15.63
C TYR A 186 -13.56 14.79 14.50
N PRO A 187 -13.05 14.82 13.24
CA PRO A 187 -13.76 14.26 12.11
C PRO A 187 -13.92 12.74 12.26
N GLU A 188 -14.99 12.16 11.70
CA GLU A 188 -15.20 10.71 11.76
C GLU A 188 -14.18 9.93 10.91
N VAL A 189 -13.70 10.54 9.83
CA VAL A 189 -12.70 9.99 8.91
C VAL A 189 -11.45 10.84 8.90
N ILE A 190 -10.28 10.20 9.01
CA ILE A 190 -8.97 10.85 8.86
C ILE A 190 -8.26 10.23 7.66
N ILE A 191 -7.91 11.06 6.69
CA ILE A 191 -7.19 10.64 5.48
C ILE A 191 -5.77 11.24 5.54
N LEU A 192 -4.76 10.37 5.45
CA LEU A 192 -3.35 10.71 5.57
C LEU A 192 -2.61 10.28 4.31
N ASP A 193 -2.18 11.24 3.48
CA ASP A 193 -1.45 10.95 2.27
C ASP A 193 0.06 11.00 2.55
N GLU A 194 0.72 9.83 2.50
CA GLU A 194 2.16 9.65 2.77
C GLU A 194 2.64 10.33 4.08
N PRO A 195 2.02 10.05 5.25
CA PRO A 195 2.24 10.80 6.48
C PRO A 195 3.66 10.74 7.04
N THR A 196 4.46 9.77 6.62
CA THR A 196 5.81 9.47 7.11
C THR A 196 6.93 9.92 6.18
N VAL A 197 6.59 10.43 4.99
CA VAL A 197 7.58 10.82 3.97
C VAL A 197 8.57 11.87 4.47
N GLY A 198 9.87 11.48 4.46
CA GLY A 198 10.99 12.35 4.81
C GLY A 198 11.10 12.66 6.29
N LEU A 199 10.54 11.81 7.14
CA LEU A 199 10.78 11.75 8.57
C LEU A 199 11.95 10.81 8.89
N ASP A 200 12.61 11.04 10.03
CA ASP A 200 13.59 10.11 10.55
C ASP A 200 12.93 8.87 11.20
N PRO A 201 13.67 7.77 11.41
CA PRO A 201 13.10 6.52 11.94
C PRO A 201 12.38 6.68 13.28
N LYS A 202 12.85 7.56 14.16
CA LYS A 202 12.20 7.81 15.45
C LYS A 202 10.86 8.51 15.26
N GLN A 203 10.82 9.53 14.41
CA GLN A 203 9.59 10.24 14.08
C GLN A 203 8.56 9.35 13.41
N ILE A 204 8.99 8.41 12.54
CA ILE A 204 8.11 7.41 11.93
C ILE A 204 7.40 6.57 13.00
N ILE A 205 8.15 6.07 14.01
CA ILE A 205 7.57 5.30 15.12
C ILE A 205 6.52 6.14 15.86
N GLU A 206 6.85 7.38 16.20
CA GLU A 206 5.96 8.28 16.93
C GLU A 206 4.67 8.61 16.14
N ILE A 207 4.77 8.79 14.82
CA ILE A 207 3.58 8.99 13.94
C ILE A 207 2.75 7.73 13.84
N ARG A 208 3.36 6.54 13.74
CA ARG A 208 2.64 5.25 13.75
C ARG A 208 1.84 5.07 15.04
N ASP A 209 2.45 5.34 16.19
CA ASP A 209 1.77 5.23 17.48
C ASP A 209 0.61 6.22 17.60
N LEU A 210 0.76 7.41 17.02
CA LEU A 210 -0.33 8.38 16.95
C LEU A 210 -1.46 7.88 16.03
N ILE A 211 -1.14 7.34 14.85
CA ILE A 211 -2.16 6.80 13.93
C ILE A 211 -2.95 5.67 14.60
N ARG A 212 -2.29 4.75 15.33
CA ARG A 212 -2.98 3.70 16.10
C ARG A 212 -3.97 4.29 17.12
N LYS A 213 -3.55 5.30 17.87
CA LYS A 213 -4.43 5.98 18.84
C LYS A 213 -5.61 6.68 18.16
N LEU A 214 -5.39 7.25 16.97
CA LEU A 214 -6.49 7.85 16.20
C LEU A 214 -7.48 6.79 15.74
N GLY A 215 -7.03 5.60 15.35
CA GLY A 215 -7.87 4.47 14.96
C GLY A 215 -8.84 4.00 16.06
N GLU A 216 -8.53 4.25 17.33
CA GLU A 216 -9.44 3.91 18.46
C GLU A 216 -10.77 4.68 18.41
N ASN A 217 -10.80 5.87 17.80
CA ASN A 217 -11.98 6.75 17.79
C ASN A 217 -12.38 7.24 16.40
N HIS A 218 -11.55 6.99 15.38
CA HIS A 218 -11.74 7.46 14.03
C HIS A 218 -11.56 6.33 13.03
N THR A 219 -12.21 6.44 11.87
CA THR A 219 -11.83 5.64 10.70
C THR A 219 -10.64 6.30 10.04
N VAL A 220 -9.57 5.56 9.81
CA VAL A 220 -8.34 6.12 9.24
C VAL A 220 -8.03 5.48 7.90
N ILE A 221 -7.72 6.28 6.89
CA ILE A 221 -7.09 5.82 5.66
C ILE A 221 -5.71 6.45 5.58
N LEU A 222 -4.69 5.65 5.39
CA LEU A 222 -3.35 6.16 5.12
C LEU A 222 -2.83 5.60 3.79
N SER A 223 -2.19 6.45 2.99
CA SER A 223 -1.45 6.01 1.82
C SER A 223 0.03 5.85 2.16
N SER A 224 0.68 4.85 1.58
CA SER A 224 2.13 4.71 1.57
C SER A 224 2.58 3.88 0.36
N HIS A 225 3.84 4.02 0.01
CA HIS A 225 4.54 3.13 -0.92
C HIS A 225 5.45 2.13 -0.18
N ILE A 226 5.49 2.19 1.16
CA ILE A 226 6.32 1.34 2.03
C ILE A 226 5.41 0.36 2.78
N LEU A 227 5.51 -0.91 2.41
CA LEU A 227 4.66 -1.96 2.96
C LEU A 227 4.82 -2.15 4.48
N SER A 228 6.06 -2.14 4.99
CA SER A 228 6.33 -2.30 6.42
C SER A 228 5.75 -1.16 7.28
N GLU A 229 5.48 0.00 6.70
CA GLU A 229 4.78 1.08 7.39
C GLU A 229 3.29 0.78 7.53
N VAL A 230 2.68 0.30 6.44
CA VAL A 230 1.25 0.00 6.39
C VAL A 230 0.92 -1.23 7.24
N SER A 231 1.68 -2.32 7.09
CA SER A 231 1.47 -3.57 7.84
C SER A 231 1.62 -3.39 9.36
N ALA A 232 2.42 -2.41 9.78
CA ALA A 232 2.63 -2.16 11.20
C ALA A 232 1.44 -1.47 11.89
N VAL A 233 0.52 -0.86 11.15
CA VAL A 233 -0.52 0.03 11.72
C VAL A 233 -1.94 -0.33 11.25
N CYS A 234 -2.08 -0.90 10.04
CA CYS A 234 -3.38 -1.08 9.40
C CYS A 234 -4.00 -2.43 9.72
N ASP A 235 -5.32 -2.42 9.91
CA ASP A 235 -6.14 -3.62 10.05
C ASP A 235 -6.40 -4.25 8.68
N HIS A 236 -6.43 -3.43 7.64
CA HIS A 236 -6.73 -3.83 6.26
C HIS A 236 -5.82 -3.10 5.27
N ILE A 237 -5.32 -3.81 4.26
CA ILE A 237 -4.45 -3.26 3.22
C ILE A 237 -5.12 -3.41 1.86
N MET A 238 -5.18 -2.30 1.13
CA MET A 238 -5.60 -2.24 -0.27
C MET A 238 -4.38 -1.96 -1.13
N ILE A 239 -4.01 -2.89 -2.01
CA ILE A 239 -2.88 -2.76 -2.93
C ILE A 239 -3.38 -2.25 -4.27
N ILE A 240 -2.82 -1.12 -4.72
CA ILE A 240 -3.16 -0.48 -5.99
C ILE A 240 -1.95 -0.47 -6.92
N ALA A 241 -2.18 -0.87 -8.16
CA ALA A 241 -1.21 -0.77 -9.22
C ALA A 241 -1.91 -0.32 -10.52
N HIS A 242 -1.28 0.61 -11.26
CA HIS A 242 -1.79 1.12 -12.54
C HIS A 242 -3.25 1.59 -12.50
N GLY A 243 -3.65 2.24 -11.40
CA GLY A 243 -5.00 2.76 -11.19
C GLY A 243 -6.05 1.72 -10.77
N LYS A 244 -5.68 0.45 -10.57
CA LYS A 244 -6.59 -0.65 -10.24
C LYS A 244 -6.30 -1.23 -8.86
N LEU A 245 -7.35 -1.69 -8.19
CA LEU A 245 -7.23 -2.49 -6.98
C LEU A 245 -6.75 -3.90 -7.37
N VAL A 246 -5.59 -4.29 -6.87
CA VAL A 246 -4.97 -5.59 -7.16
C VAL A 246 -5.26 -6.61 -6.08
N ALA A 247 -5.22 -6.18 -4.82
CA ALA A 247 -5.53 -7.01 -3.66
C ALA A 247 -6.10 -6.16 -2.53
N SER A 248 -6.93 -6.76 -1.67
CA SER A 248 -7.53 -6.11 -0.51
C SER A 248 -7.86 -7.16 0.54
N ASP A 249 -7.13 -7.16 1.66
CA ASP A 249 -7.37 -8.07 2.79
C ASP A 249 -6.58 -7.58 4.02
N SER A 250 -6.69 -8.30 5.15
CA SER A 250 -5.81 -8.08 6.31
C SER A 250 -4.34 -8.42 5.97
N PRO A 251 -3.34 -7.83 6.66
CA PRO A 251 -1.93 -8.16 6.45
C PRO A 251 -1.66 -9.66 6.54
N GLU A 252 -2.25 -10.34 7.54
CA GLU A 252 -2.07 -11.78 7.77
C GLU A 252 -2.67 -12.62 6.64
N ASN A 253 -3.83 -12.22 6.11
CA ASN A 253 -4.48 -12.93 5.01
C ASN A 253 -3.73 -12.74 3.70
N LEU A 254 -3.25 -11.51 3.42
CA LEU A 254 -2.41 -11.25 2.25
C LEU A 254 -1.15 -12.13 2.27
N GLN A 255 -0.52 -12.27 3.43
CA GLN A 255 0.63 -13.17 3.60
C GLN A 255 0.28 -14.64 3.34
N LYS A 256 -0.85 -15.12 3.88
CA LYS A 256 -1.33 -16.50 3.67
C LYS A 256 -1.75 -16.80 2.23
N LEU A 257 -2.45 -15.86 1.56
CA LEU A 257 -2.93 -16.03 0.19
C LEU A 257 -1.79 -16.26 -0.81
N MET A 258 -0.63 -15.67 -0.55
CA MET A 258 0.53 -15.74 -1.43
C MET A 258 1.57 -16.79 -0.98
N SER A 259 1.40 -17.40 0.19
CA SER A 259 2.19 -18.56 0.65
C SER A 259 1.78 -19.85 -0.09
N GLY A 260 1.39 -19.75 -1.35
CA GLY A 260 0.84 -20.86 -2.16
C GLY A 260 1.78 -22.05 -2.37
N SER A 261 3.06 -21.91 -2.08
CA SER A 261 4.05 -23.00 -2.06
C SER A 261 5.10 -22.67 -1.00
N MET A 262 5.38 -23.61 -0.11
CA MET A 262 6.48 -23.50 0.82
C MET A 262 7.81 -23.54 0.07
N GLU A 263 8.65 -22.53 0.25
CA GLU A 263 9.99 -22.47 -0.31
C GLU A 263 11.02 -22.80 0.77
N LEU A 264 11.85 -23.80 0.51
CA LEU A 264 12.91 -24.23 1.42
C LEU A 264 14.27 -23.97 0.77
N SER A 265 15.05 -23.05 1.33
CA SER A 265 16.44 -22.84 0.94
C SER A 265 17.34 -23.86 1.62
N LEU A 266 18.16 -24.55 0.83
CA LEU A 266 19.06 -25.59 1.27
C LEU A 266 20.50 -25.27 0.89
N GLU A 267 21.41 -25.36 1.86
CA GLU A 267 22.84 -25.50 1.61
C GLU A 267 23.28 -26.90 2.05
N VAL A 268 23.76 -27.70 1.10
CA VAL A 268 24.13 -29.11 1.32
C VAL A 268 25.53 -29.36 0.83
N LYS A 269 26.33 -30.06 1.62
CA LYS A 269 27.69 -30.46 1.20
C LYS A 269 27.60 -31.60 0.19
N GLY A 270 27.94 -31.31 -1.06
CA GLY A 270 27.87 -32.26 -2.17
C GLY A 270 27.53 -31.58 -3.49
N SER A 271 27.38 -32.38 -4.53
CA SER A 271 26.99 -31.86 -5.85
C SER A 271 25.47 -31.63 -5.92
N ALA A 272 25.05 -30.60 -6.64
CA ALA A 272 23.64 -30.31 -6.86
C ALA A 272 22.88 -31.49 -7.50
N ALA A 273 23.53 -32.24 -8.37
CA ALA A 273 22.95 -33.45 -9.00
C ALA A 273 22.64 -34.53 -7.96
N ALA A 274 23.57 -34.81 -7.02
CA ALA A 274 23.33 -35.81 -5.97
C ALA A 274 22.18 -35.41 -5.04
N VAL A 275 22.11 -34.13 -4.68
CA VAL A 275 21.04 -33.60 -3.83
C VAL A 275 19.69 -33.68 -4.56
N LYS A 276 19.62 -33.27 -5.83
CA LYS A 276 18.40 -33.38 -6.65
C LYS A 276 17.92 -34.83 -6.73
N THR A 277 18.84 -35.80 -6.94
CA THR A 277 18.49 -37.23 -7.00
C THR A 277 17.90 -37.71 -5.68
N ALA A 278 18.49 -37.32 -4.54
CA ALA A 278 17.97 -37.71 -3.22
C ALA A 278 16.58 -37.14 -2.92
N LEU A 279 16.26 -35.98 -3.46
CA LEU A 279 14.98 -35.30 -3.21
C LEU A 279 13.88 -35.64 -4.22
N GLN A 280 14.19 -36.25 -5.36
CA GLN A 280 13.23 -36.61 -6.42
C GLN A 280 12.14 -37.58 -5.99
N GLU A 281 12.37 -38.40 -4.96
CA GLU A 281 11.41 -39.36 -4.45
C GLU A 281 10.38 -38.78 -3.51
N ILE A 282 10.48 -37.49 -3.14
CA ILE A 282 9.52 -36.81 -2.26
C ILE A 282 8.35 -36.27 -3.09
N PRO A 283 7.12 -36.86 -3.00
CA PRO A 283 6.01 -36.52 -3.89
C PRO A 283 5.47 -35.09 -3.71
N GLN A 284 5.69 -34.54 -2.52
CA GLN A 284 5.24 -33.19 -2.14
C GLN A 284 6.12 -32.08 -2.72
N ILE A 285 7.30 -32.39 -3.27
CA ILE A 285 8.14 -31.41 -3.96
C ILE A 285 7.55 -31.16 -5.36
N ASP A 286 7.36 -29.88 -5.70
CA ASP A 286 6.94 -29.45 -7.04
C ASP A 286 8.15 -29.28 -7.95
N ARG A 287 9.13 -28.49 -7.52
CA ARG A 287 10.36 -28.23 -8.28
C ARG A 287 11.55 -27.89 -7.38
N ILE A 288 12.75 -28.10 -7.95
CA ILE A 288 14.02 -27.79 -7.31
C ILE A 288 14.83 -26.89 -8.24
N GLU A 289 15.09 -25.67 -7.79
CA GLU A 289 15.89 -24.67 -8.50
C GLU A 289 17.31 -24.63 -7.92
N GLU A 290 18.31 -24.44 -8.79
CA GLU A 290 19.72 -24.42 -8.40
C GLU A 290 20.27 -23.00 -8.49
N ASN A 291 20.98 -22.57 -7.44
CA ASN A 291 21.76 -21.34 -7.51
C ASN A 291 23.17 -21.65 -8.04
N THR A 292 23.46 -21.19 -9.24
CA THR A 292 24.70 -21.45 -9.98
C THR A 292 25.94 -20.71 -9.42
N GLU A 293 25.79 -19.79 -8.47
CA GLU A 293 26.90 -19.04 -7.86
C GLU A 293 27.52 -19.74 -6.64
N ALA A 294 27.14 -21.00 -6.38
CA ALA A 294 27.64 -21.75 -5.22
C ALA A 294 29.10 -22.28 -5.41
N PRO A 295 29.86 -22.42 -4.32
CA PRO A 295 31.18 -23.10 -4.35
C PRO A 295 31.04 -24.56 -4.85
N LYS A 296 32.09 -25.09 -5.50
CA LYS A 296 32.04 -26.43 -6.14
C LYS A 296 31.63 -27.59 -5.22
N ASP A 297 31.88 -27.48 -3.92
CA ASP A 297 31.59 -28.53 -2.93
C ASP A 297 30.30 -28.31 -2.12
N ILE A 298 29.58 -27.24 -2.40
CA ILE A 298 28.33 -26.91 -1.71
C ILE A 298 27.23 -26.70 -2.76
N ALA A 299 26.16 -27.48 -2.65
CA ALA A 299 24.96 -27.28 -3.43
C ALA A 299 24.04 -26.28 -2.71
N LYS A 300 23.71 -25.16 -3.36
CA LYS A 300 22.68 -24.20 -2.92
C LYS A 300 21.45 -24.41 -3.78
N LEU A 301 20.36 -24.85 -3.16
CA LEU A 301 19.13 -25.23 -3.84
C LEU A 301 17.94 -24.57 -3.18
N LYS A 302 16.93 -24.29 -3.99
CA LYS A 302 15.62 -23.84 -3.55
C LYS A 302 14.62 -24.96 -3.88
N VAL A 303 14.01 -25.51 -2.85
CA VAL A 303 12.99 -26.56 -2.97
C VAL A 303 11.63 -25.94 -2.78
N ILE A 304 10.73 -26.15 -3.74
CA ILE A 304 9.39 -25.59 -3.76
C ILE A 304 8.42 -26.75 -3.59
N SER A 305 7.56 -26.68 -2.53
CA SER A 305 6.57 -27.73 -2.25
C SER A 305 5.24 -27.48 -2.97
N LYS A 306 4.45 -28.53 -3.13
CA LYS A 306 3.07 -28.47 -3.59
C LYS A 306 2.16 -28.08 -2.42
N GLU A 307 1.13 -27.27 -2.70
CA GLU A 307 0.05 -26.97 -1.76
C GLU A 307 0.52 -26.55 -0.36
N ASN A 308 1.64 -25.85 -0.28
CA ASN A 308 2.24 -25.39 0.98
C ASN A 308 2.56 -26.53 1.99
N ALA A 309 2.84 -27.74 1.49
CA ALA A 309 3.19 -28.89 2.33
C ALA A 309 4.54 -28.67 3.02
N ASP A 310 4.60 -28.92 4.33
CA ASP A 310 5.86 -28.89 5.07
C ASP A 310 6.70 -30.14 4.71
N VAL A 311 7.75 -29.95 3.94
CA VAL A 311 8.65 -31.01 3.47
C VAL A 311 9.96 -31.08 4.23
N ARG A 312 10.16 -30.26 5.27
CA ARG A 312 11.44 -30.15 6.00
C ARG A 312 11.91 -31.47 6.56
N GLU A 313 11.03 -32.20 7.23
CA GLU A 313 11.36 -33.48 7.84
C GLU A 313 11.73 -34.53 6.77
N GLN A 314 10.98 -34.61 5.68
CA GLN A 314 11.20 -35.56 4.59
C GLN A 314 12.52 -35.25 3.87
N VAL A 315 12.78 -33.97 3.59
CA VAL A 315 14.04 -33.49 3.00
C VAL A 315 15.22 -33.85 3.91
N PHE A 316 15.10 -33.64 5.21
CA PHE A 316 16.17 -33.99 6.17
C PHE A 316 16.52 -35.48 6.11
N TYR A 317 15.51 -36.38 6.19
CA TYR A 317 15.75 -37.81 6.16
C TYR A 317 16.32 -38.30 4.82
N ALA A 318 15.80 -37.81 3.71
CA ALA A 318 16.30 -38.17 2.37
C ALA A 318 17.76 -37.78 2.19
N LEU A 319 18.16 -36.60 2.65
CA LEU A 319 19.57 -36.16 2.60
C LEU A 319 20.46 -36.94 3.58
N ALA A 320 19.96 -37.30 4.75
CA ALA A 320 20.66 -38.11 5.73
C ALA A 320 20.93 -39.53 5.20
N GLU A 321 19.95 -40.19 4.59
CA GLU A 321 20.11 -41.53 3.94
C GLU A 321 21.11 -41.47 2.81
N ALA A 322 21.11 -40.40 2.01
CA ALA A 322 22.06 -40.16 0.94
C ALA A 322 23.48 -39.77 1.46
N LYS A 323 23.67 -39.62 2.78
CA LYS A 323 24.89 -39.15 3.43
C LYS A 323 25.37 -37.79 2.93
N LEU A 324 24.44 -36.91 2.64
CA LEU A 324 24.64 -35.52 2.21
C LEU A 324 24.42 -34.57 3.40
N PRO A 325 25.48 -34.05 4.03
CA PRO A 325 25.38 -33.17 5.18
C PRO A 325 24.65 -31.87 4.85
N VAL A 326 23.58 -31.55 5.56
CA VAL A 326 22.88 -30.28 5.49
C VAL A 326 23.67 -29.26 6.29
N LEU A 327 24.07 -28.16 5.64
CA LEU A 327 24.79 -27.05 6.25
C LEU A 327 23.82 -25.96 6.71
N GLU A 328 22.79 -25.73 5.90
CA GLU A 328 21.71 -24.78 6.20
C GLU A 328 20.40 -25.30 5.62
N MET A 329 19.31 -25.13 6.38
CA MET A 329 17.96 -25.41 5.95
C MET A 329 17.05 -24.29 6.48
N THR A 330 16.68 -23.37 5.62
CA THR A 330 15.89 -22.20 6.00
C THR A 330 14.56 -22.19 5.24
N HIS A 331 13.46 -22.05 5.97
CA HIS A 331 12.15 -21.81 5.38
C HIS A 331 12.09 -20.36 4.93
N ALA A 332 11.99 -20.15 3.62
CA ALA A 332 11.75 -18.83 3.07
C ALA A 332 10.22 -18.64 2.94
N GLU A 333 9.62 -17.96 3.90
CA GLU A 333 8.29 -17.40 3.68
C GLU A 333 8.45 -16.21 2.72
N LYS A 334 7.63 -16.16 1.66
CA LYS A 334 7.58 -14.93 0.86
C LYS A 334 7.22 -13.78 1.78
N SER A 335 8.05 -12.77 1.80
CA SER A 335 7.75 -11.56 2.55
C SER A 335 6.56 -10.84 1.91
N LEU A 336 5.87 -10.02 2.68
CA LEU A 336 4.82 -9.15 2.11
C LEU A 336 5.40 -8.20 1.03
N GLU A 337 6.70 -7.85 1.13
CA GLU A 337 7.44 -7.08 0.15
C GLU A 337 7.57 -7.82 -1.19
N ASP A 338 7.89 -9.12 -1.18
CA ASP A 338 7.97 -9.95 -2.38
C ASP A 338 6.60 -10.06 -3.07
N ILE A 339 5.56 -10.22 -2.26
CA ILE A 339 4.16 -10.24 -2.69
C ILE A 339 3.79 -8.92 -3.37
N PHE A 340 4.13 -7.81 -2.73
CA PHE A 340 3.85 -6.48 -3.26
C PHE A 340 4.56 -6.24 -4.61
N LEU A 341 5.82 -6.64 -4.73
CA LEU A 341 6.58 -6.53 -5.98
C LEU A 341 5.94 -7.38 -7.08
N GLU A 342 5.64 -8.65 -6.80
CA GLU A 342 5.01 -9.57 -7.77
C GLU A 342 3.66 -9.04 -8.27
N LEU A 343 2.81 -8.55 -7.37
CA LEU A 343 1.51 -7.98 -7.72
C LEU A 343 1.60 -6.67 -8.52
N THR A 344 2.67 -5.92 -8.35
CA THR A 344 2.84 -4.62 -9.03
C THR A 344 3.62 -4.72 -10.33
N GLU A 345 4.48 -5.73 -10.52
CA GLU A 345 5.24 -5.97 -11.75
C GLU A 345 4.39 -6.64 -12.85
N ASP A 346 3.54 -7.60 -12.51
CA ASP A 346 2.72 -8.35 -13.48
C ASP A 346 1.65 -7.51 -14.19
N VAL A 347 1.42 -6.27 -13.75
CA VAL A 347 0.43 -5.36 -14.35
C VAL A 347 1.07 -4.35 -15.32
N ALA A 348 2.40 -4.38 -15.49
CA ALA A 348 3.08 -3.48 -16.42
C ALA A 348 2.62 -3.74 -17.87
N PRO A 349 2.07 -2.75 -18.60
CA PRO A 349 1.77 -2.92 -20.02
C PRO A 349 3.08 -3.16 -20.77
N THR A 350 3.13 -4.25 -21.52
CA THR A 350 4.17 -4.48 -22.53
C THR A 350 4.21 -3.26 -23.48
N GLN A 351 5.12 -2.32 -23.22
CA GLN A 351 5.32 -1.21 -24.14
C GLN A 351 5.89 -1.77 -25.45
N PRO A 352 5.27 -1.45 -26.63
CA PRO A 352 5.87 -1.78 -27.91
C PRO A 352 7.21 -1.03 -28.02
N GLU A 353 8.23 -1.76 -28.44
CA GLU A 353 9.59 -1.29 -28.69
C GLU A 353 9.65 0.06 -29.45
N LYS A 354 9.81 1.17 -28.77
CA LYS A 354 10.16 2.49 -29.35
C LYS A 354 11.51 2.98 -28.84
N ARG A 355 12.53 2.11 -28.83
CA ARG A 355 13.88 2.50 -28.41
C ARG A 355 14.97 2.35 -29.50
N LYS A 356 14.63 2.41 -30.80
CA LYS A 356 15.66 2.35 -31.87
C LYS A 356 15.71 3.54 -32.80
N LEU A 357 15.05 4.66 -32.53
CA LEU A 357 15.07 5.81 -33.50
C LEU A 357 15.95 7.00 -33.07
N PHE A 358 16.44 7.07 -31.83
CA PHE A 358 17.23 8.21 -31.36
C PHE A 358 18.77 8.02 -31.37
N SER A 359 19.26 6.81 -31.67
CA SER A 359 20.72 6.58 -31.71
C SER A 359 21.38 6.85 -33.08
N LYS A 360 20.60 7.06 -34.14
CA LYS A 360 21.18 7.37 -35.48
C LYS A 360 21.40 8.86 -35.76
N HIS A 361 20.75 9.78 -35.05
CA HIS A 361 20.96 11.21 -35.24
C HIS A 361 22.20 11.79 -34.53
N LYS A 362 22.64 11.16 -33.43
CA LYS A 362 23.88 11.64 -32.75
C LYS A 362 25.21 11.22 -33.40
N LYS A 363 25.16 10.31 -34.39
CA LYS A 363 26.38 9.92 -35.16
C LYS A 363 26.56 10.74 -36.45
N ALA A 364 25.55 11.46 -36.91
CA ALA A 364 25.65 12.34 -38.10
C ALA A 364 26.19 13.73 -37.75
N GLU A 365 25.87 14.29 -36.58
CA GLU A 365 26.39 15.59 -36.15
C GLU A 365 27.86 15.58 -35.67
N ALA A 366 28.40 14.42 -35.29
CA ALA A 366 29.81 14.29 -34.90
C ALA A 366 30.77 14.13 -36.08
N ALA A 367 30.27 13.91 -37.30
CA ALA A 367 31.09 13.77 -38.51
C ALA A 367 31.26 15.09 -39.30
N GLU A 368 30.39 16.08 -39.11
CA GLU A 368 30.50 17.38 -39.77
C GLU A 368 31.39 18.41 -39.03
N THR A 369 31.74 18.18 -37.78
CA THR A 369 32.54 19.13 -36.99
C THR A 369 34.05 18.89 -37.06
N VAL A 370 34.51 17.85 -37.76
CA VAL A 370 35.96 17.54 -37.88
C VAL A 370 36.56 18.06 -39.19
N THR A 371 35.76 18.48 -40.19
CA THR A 371 36.26 18.89 -41.51
C THR A 371 36.43 20.43 -41.69
N THR A 372 36.26 21.24 -40.64
CA THR A 372 36.36 22.73 -40.76
C THR A 372 37.47 23.35 -39.89
N LYS A 373 38.47 22.55 -39.45
CA LYS A 373 39.63 23.09 -38.68
C LYS A 373 41.01 22.84 -39.32
N GLU A 374 41.09 22.53 -40.61
CA GLU A 374 42.36 22.46 -41.35
C GLU A 374 42.41 23.37 -42.56
N ALA A 375 41.84 24.57 -42.49
CA ALA A 375 42.06 25.60 -43.48
C ALA A 375 41.89 26.99 -42.85
N GLU A 376 42.89 27.41 -42.02
CA GLU A 376 43.34 28.78 -41.81
C GLU A 376 44.66 28.78 -41.05
#